data_a07bc417b48be7bab58da26a2d8b0861
#
_entry.id   a07bc417b48be7bab58da26a2d8b0861
#
_cell.length_a   1.000
_cell.length_b   1.000
_cell.length_c   1.000
_cell.angle_alpha   90.00
_cell.angle_beta   90.00
_cell.angle_gamma   90.00
#
_symmetry.space_group_name_H-M   'P 1'
#
loop_
_entity.id
_entity.type
_entity.pdbx_description
1 polymer ?
#
loop_
_entity_poly.entity_id
_entity_poly.type
_entity_poly.pdbx_seq_one_letter_code
_entity_poly.pdbx_strand_id
1 'polypeptide(L)'
;GLARAAARHGASLNEQAGVTRLEKQNGNFLVHTARDMVSAKEVLIATNGYTKRLVPRLKPKLFPVGSYPIVTEPLSPALRQKLSPNGRMFYDSKWFLNYFRLTPDGRMLWGGRNDLSTDLDLRKSATILRQQMVDTFPDLEDVPVTHSWTGKLGVTFDLVPHMGQKDGLHYAFGYGGHGLSMSTYLGTELGKLLSGEISSSPFLEIPQQTKFFYRNEPWFLPLAAWYYRFLDWKS
;
A
#
# COMPACT_ATOMS: atom_id res chain seq x y z
N GLY A 1 -16.17 -1.69 3.64
CA GLY A 1 -16.01 -2.67 4.71
C GLY A 1 -15.49 -2.04 6.00
N LEU A 2 -14.17 -2.02 6.23
CA LEU A 2 -13.56 -1.61 7.53
C LEU A 2 -13.92 -0.18 7.96
N ALA A 3 -13.88 0.81 7.07
CA ALA A 3 -14.25 2.19 7.41
C ALA A 3 -15.70 2.29 7.92
N ARG A 4 -16.65 1.64 7.23
CA ARG A 4 -18.05 1.58 7.68
C ARG A 4 -18.21 0.84 9.01
N ALA A 5 -17.41 -0.19 9.26
CA ALA A 5 -17.41 -0.88 10.54
C ALA A 5 -16.90 0.05 11.66
N ALA A 6 -15.78 0.74 11.44
CA ALA A 6 -15.25 1.72 12.39
C ALA A 6 -16.27 2.80 12.75
N ALA A 7 -16.93 3.39 11.73
CA ALA A 7 -17.97 4.41 11.97
C ALA A 7 -19.14 3.85 12.80
N ARG A 8 -19.59 2.61 12.56
CA ARG A 8 -20.64 1.97 13.38
C ARG A 8 -20.24 1.76 14.84
N HIS A 9 -18.93 1.64 15.10
CA HIS A 9 -18.36 1.56 16.45
C HIS A 9 -17.94 2.92 17.02
N GLY A 10 -18.42 4.04 16.46
CA GLY A 10 -18.26 5.38 17.01
C GLY A 10 -17.03 6.14 16.51
N ALA A 11 -16.27 5.62 15.56
CA ALA A 11 -15.17 6.38 14.97
C ALA A 11 -15.68 7.49 14.03
N SER A 12 -15.17 8.71 14.20
CA SER A 12 -15.40 9.82 13.28
C SER A 12 -14.45 9.74 12.10
N LEU A 13 -14.98 9.70 10.88
CA LEU A 13 -14.20 9.67 9.64
C LEU A 13 -14.24 11.05 8.99
N ASN A 14 -13.10 11.71 8.86
CA ASN A 14 -12.97 13.04 8.27
C ASN A 14 -12.20 12.94 6.97
N GLU A 15 -12.90 12.96 5.85
CA GLU A 15 -12.32 12.99 4.52
C GLU A 15 -11.79 14.39 4.17
N GLN A 16 -10.84 14.48 3.24
CA GLN A 16 -10.21 15.73 2.80
C GLN A 16 -9.59 16.55 3.95
N ALA A 17 -9.32 15.91 5.08
CA ALA A 17 -8.71 16.47 6.28
C ALA A 17 -7.24 16.06 6.41
N GLY A 18 -6.44 16.26 5.35
CA GLY A 18 -5.02 15.94 5.35
C GLY A 18 -4.28 16.68 6.46
N VAL A 19 -3.59 15.93 7.34
CA VAL A 19 -2.78 16.49 8.42
C VAL A 19 -1.53 17.16 7.86
N THR A 20 -1.34 18.42 8.20
CA THR A 20 -0.23 19.26 7.72
C THR A 20 0.88 19.40 8.74
N ARG A 21 0.55 19.35 10.05
CA ARG A 21 1.49 19.53 11.15
C ARG A 21 1.02 18.77 12.40
N LEU A 22 1.99 18.26 13.15
CA LEU A 22 1.79 17.67 14.47
C LEU A 22 2.68 18.40 15.48
N GLU A 23 2.10 18.80 16.59
CA GLU A 23 2.81 19.45 17.70
C GLU A 23 2.45 18.75 19.00
N LYS A 24 3.38 18.73 19.95
CA LYS A 24 3.11 18.26 21.31
C LYS A 24 3.03 19.45 22.24
N GLN A 25 1.91 19.62 22.92
CA GLN A 25 1.68 20.72 23.85
C GLN A 25 0.93 20.22 25.08
N ASN A 26 1.42 20.53 26.28
CA ASN A 26 0.80 20.17 27.55
C ASN A 26 0.38 18.70 27.69
N GLY A 27 1.20 17.78 27.16
CA GLY A 27 0.92 16.35 27.20
C GLY A 27 0.00 15.83 26.08
N ASN A 28 -0.65 16.69 25.33
CA ASN A 28 -1.50 16.37 24.19
C ASN A 28 -0.79 16.62 22.87
N PHE A 29 -1.32 16.04 21.80
CA PHE A 29 -0.94 16.35 20.42
C PHE A 29 -1.94 17.33 19.82
N LEU A 30 -1.44 18.38 19.19
CA LEU A 30 -2.22 19.25 18.31
C LEU A 30 -2.05 18.77 16.87
N VAL A 31 -3.12 18.29 16.30
CA VAL A 31 -3.17 17.74 14.93
C VAL A 31 -3.78 18.81 14.02
N HIS A 32 -2.94 19.45 13.21
CA HIS A 32 -3.37 20.52 12.32
C HIS A 32 -3.73 19.96 10.94
N THR A 33 -4.87 20.38 10.44
CA THR A 33 -5.29 20.20 9.04
C THR A 33 -5.29 21.54 8.30
N ALA A 34 -5.67 21.57 7.06
CA ALA A 34 -5.81 22.83 6.32
C ALA A 34 -6.97 23.71 6.84
N ARG A 35 -7.94 23.12 7.54
CA ARG A 35 -9.18 23.80 7.98
C ARG A 35 -9.31 23.88 9.50
N ASP A 36 -8.87 22.85 10.20
CA ASP A 36 -9.16 22.64 11.62
C ASP A 36 -7.93 22.18 12.39
N MET A 37 -8.04 22.22 13.70
CA MET A 37 -7.08 21.67 14.65
C MET A 37 -7.80 20.76 15.65
N VAL A 38 -7.24 19.57 15.85
CA VAL A 38 -7.78 18.61 16.81
C VAL A 38 -6.74 18.39 17.93
N SER A 39 -7.18 18.45 19.18
CA SER A 39 -6.36 18.05 20.33
C SER A 39 -6.62 16.57 20.65
N ALA A 40 -5.57 15.78 20.72
CA ALA A 40 -5.63 14.34 21.00
C ALA A 40 -4.60 13.92 22.03
N LYS A 41 -4.96 12.99 22.91
CA LYS A 41 -4.02 12.39 23.87
C LYS A 41 -3.04 11.43 23.16
N GLU A 42 -3.57 10.66 22.22
CA GLU A 42 -2.83 9.64 21.46
C GLU A 42 -3.00 9.90 19.95
N VAL A 43 -1.96 9.67 19.19
CA VAL A 43 -1.96 9.77 17.73
C VAL A 43 -1.33 8.54 17.13
N LEU A 44 -2.03 7.92 16.19
CA LEU A 44 -1.53 6.81 15.39
C LEU A 44 -1.22 7.26 13.96
N ILE A 45 0.01 7.10 13.53
CA ILE A 45 0.45 7.31 12.15
C ILE A 45 0.24 6.03 11.36
N ALA A 46 -0.81 5.99 10.55
CA ALA A 46 -1.17 4.85 9.69
C ALA A 46 -1.07 5.19 8.19
N THR A 47 -0.25 6.18 7.84
CA THR A 47 -0.12 6.74 6.49
C THR A 47 0.71 5.88 5.54
N ASN A 48 1.42 4.85 6.04
CA ASN A 48 2.21 3.89 5.26
C ASN A 48 3.05 4.57 4.15
N GLY A 49 2.96 4.15 2.89
CA GLY A 49 3.68 4.73 1.75
C GLY A 49 3.43 6.23 1.50
N TYR A 50 2.47 6.82 2.21
CA TYR A 50 2.14 8.25 2.14
C TYR A 50 2.69 9.07 3.33
N THR A 51 3.54 8.49 4.17
CA THR A 51 4.15 9.13 5.35
C THR A 51 5.17 10.23 4.95
N LYS A 52 4.84 11.19 4.20
CA LYS A 52 5.70 12.26 3.67
C LYS A 52 6.60 12.89 4.76
N ARG A 53 6.60 14.23 4.87
CA ARG A 53 7.41 14.99 5.85
C ARG A 53 6.72 15.18 7.19
N LEU A 54 5.51 14.65 7.37
CA LEU A 54 4.70 14.84 8.58
C LEU A 54 5.43 14.35 9.83
N VAL A 55 6.10 13.19 9.74
CA VAL A 55 6.89 12.63 10.83
C VAL A 55 8.31 12.34 10.31
N PRO A 56 9.23 13.33 10.38
CA PRO A 56 10.58 13.21 9.79
C PRO A 56 11.37 11.99 10.27
N ARG A 57 11.16 11.57 11.52
CA ARG A 57 11.87 10.42 12.12
C ARG A 57 11.41 9.06 11.60
N LEU A 58 10.21 8.95 11.04
CA LEU A 58 9.72 7.73 10.39
C LEU A 58 10.12 7.64 8.92
N LYS A 59 10.39 8.78 8.29
CA LYS A 59 10.70 8.87 6.86
C LYS A 59 11.88 8.00 6.39
N PRO A 60 13.03 7.89 7.10
CA PRO A 60 14.13 7.04 6.67
C PRO A 60 13.90 5.53 6.90
N LYS A 61 12.76 5.13 7.45
CA LYS A 61 12.45 3.75 7.82
C LYS A 61 11.64 3.00 6.78
N LEU A 62 11.00 3.72 5.87
CA LEU A 62 10.24 3.15 4.77
C LEU A 62 10.39 4.00 3.50
N PHE A 63 10.29 3.38 2.36
CA PHE A 63 10.28 4.06 1.07
C PHE A 63 9.04 3.69 0.27
N PRO A 64 8.49 4.62 -0.51
CA PRO A 64 7.33 4.36 -1.34
C PRO A 64 7.74 3.62 -2.62
N VAL A 65 6.93 2.64 -3.01
CA VAL A 65 7.01 1.92 -4.28
C VAL A 65 5.67 2.02 -4.99
N GLY A 66 5.67 2.32 -6.29
CA GLY A 66 4.46 2.40 -7.09
C GLY A 66 3.85 1.02 -7.37
N SER A 67 2.54 0.95 -7.38
CA SER A 67 1.77 -0.21 -7.83
C SER A 67 0.66 0.29 -8.76
N TYR A 68 0.50 -0.39 -9.91
CA TYR A 68 -0.34 0.07 -11.01
C TYR A 68 -1.29 -1.03 -11.45
N PRO A 69 -2.58 -0.91 -11.23
CA PRO A 69 -3.57 -1.79 -11.82
C PRO A 69 -4.31 -1.15 -13.01
N ILE A 70 -4.84 -2.04 -13.85
CA ILE A 70 -5.82 -1.74 -14.90
C ILE A 70 -7.06 -2.61 -14.70
N VAL A 71 -8.18 -2.15 -15.26
CA VAL A 71 -9.43 -2.93 -15.31
C VAL A 71 -10.03 -2.82 -16.70
N THR A 72 -10.48 -3.96 -17.23
CA THR A 72 -11.13 -4.04 -18.54
C THR A 72 -12.61 -3.69 -18.48
N GLU A 73 -13.28 -3.68 -19.63
CA GLU A 73 -14.73 -3.85 -19.71
C GLU A 73 -15.17 -5.21 -19.16
N PRO A 74 -16.48 -5.39 -18.84
CA PRO A 74 -17.00 -6.68 -18.43
C PRO A 74 -16.79 -7.74 -19.52
N LEU A 75 -16.25 -8.88 -19.13
CA LEU A 75 -16.02 -10.01 -20.02
C LEU A 75 -17.31 -10.79 -20.28
N SER A 76 -17.40 -11.43 -21.43
CA SER A 76 -18.49 -12.37 -21.71
C SER A 76 -18.53 -13.52 -20.70
N PRO A 77 -19.70 -14.12 -20.41
CA PRO A 77 -19.79 -15.27 -19.51
C PRO A 77 -18.87 -16.43 -19.91
N ALA A 78 -18.75 -16.72 -21.20
CA ALA A 78 -17.87 -17.76 -21.71
C ALA A 78 -16.40 -17.49 -21.39
N LEU A 79 -15.95 -16.25 -21.59
CA LEU A 79 -14.57 -15.84 -21.32
C LEU A 79 -14.26 -15.87 -19.82
N ARG A 80 -15.18 -15.41 -18.97
CA ARG A 80 -15.06 -15.52 -17.51
C ARG A 80 -14.91 -16.96 -17.05
N GLN A 81 -15.73 -17.86 -17.58
CA GLN A 81 -15.67 -19.29 -17.26
C GLN A 81 -14.34 -19.90 -17.70
N LYS A 82 -13.84 -19.51 -18.88
CA LYS A 82 -12.54 -19.97 -19.40
C LYS A 82 -11.36 -19.50 -18.53
N LEU A 83 -11.32 -18.21 -18.16
CA LEU A 83 -10.17 -17.59 -17.52
C LEU A 83 -10.11 -17.83 -15.99
N SER A 84 -11.24 -17.87 -15.32
CA SER A 84 -11.30 -18.07 -13.87
C SER A 84 -12.64 -18.66 -13.45
N PRO A 85 -12.89 -19.96 -13.69
CA PRO A 85 -14.17 -20.61 -13.40
C PRO A 85 -14.57 -20.54 -11.93
N ASN A 86 -13.59 -20.48 -11.02
CA ASN A 86 -13.79 -20.46 -9.57
C ASN A 86 -13.59 -19.06 -8.96
N GLY A 87 -13.45 -18.01 -9.77
CA GLY A 87 -13.27 -16.62 -9.30
C GLY A 87 -12.04 -16.40 -8.42
N ARG A 88 -10.99 -17.20 -8.59
CA ARG A 88 -9.76 -17.11 -7.81
C ARG A 88 -8.96 -15.86 -8.17
N MET A 89 -8.14 -15.41 -7.22
CA MET A 89 -7.06 -14.46 -7.45
C MET A 89 -5.79 -15.23 -7.79
N PHE A 90 -5.01 -14.69 -8.71
CA PHE A 90 -3.75 -15.26 -9.17
C PHE A 90 -2.63 -14.23 -9.03
N TYR A 91 -1.41 -14.70 -8.88
CA TYR A 91 -0.18 -13.94 -9.06
C TYR A 91 0.90 -14.88 -9.61
N ASP A 92 1.82 -14.33 -10.39
CA ASP A 92 2.97 -15.06 -10.92
C ASP A 92 4.15 -15.07 -9.93
N SER A 93 5.20 -15.80 -10.25
CA SER A 93 6.41 -15.93 -9.43
C SER A 93 7.52 -14.92 -9.76
N LYS A 94 7.26 -13.96 -10.63
CA LYS A 94 8.24 -12.93 -11.01
C LYS A 94 8.52 -11.97 -9.86
N TRP A 95 9.71 -11.38 -9.85
CA TRP A 95 10.03 -10.26 -8.96
C TRP A 95 9.16 -9.02 -9.26
N PHE A 96 8.98 -8.72 -10.55
CA PHE A 96 7.97 -7.79 -11.04
C PHE A 96 6.66 -8.53 -11.26
N LEU A 97 6.13 -9.08 -10.17
CA LEU A 97 4.96 -9.94 -10.19
C LEU A 97 3.75 -9.24 -10.81
N ASN A 98 3.01 -10.00 -11.61
CA ASN A 98 1.66 -9.66 -12.01
C ASN A 98 0.67 -10.35 -11.06
N TYR A 99 -0.43 -9.65 -10.75
CA TYR A 99 -1.54 -10.21 -10.00
C TYR A 99 -2.84 -9.88 -10.71
N PHE A 100 -3.76 -10.83 -10.74
CA PHE A 100 -5.00 -10.63 -11.48
C PHE A 100 -6.14 -11.45 -10.91
N ARG A 101 -7.34 -10.99 -11.18
CA ARG A 101 -8.60 -11.65 -10.83
C ARG A 101 -9.76 -11.11 -11.65
N LEU A 102 -10.85 -11.86 -11.69
CA LEU A 102 -12.13 -11.30 -12.10
C LEU A 102 -12.76 -10.51 -10.93
N THR A 103 -13.30 -9.34 -11.24
CA THR A 103 -14.12 -8.56 -10.31
C THR A 103 -15.54 -9.17 -10.21
N PRO A 104 -16.33 -8.85 -9.17
CA PRO A 104 -17.69 -9.36 -9.05
C PRO A 104 -18.61 -9.02 -10.23
N ASP A 105 -18.37 -7.89 -10.91
CA ASP A 105 -19.06 -7.45 -12.12
C ASP A 105 -18.46 -8.05 -13.41
N GLY A 106 -17.50 -8.98 -13.29
CA GLY A 106 -16.99 -9.76 -14.41
C GLY A 106 -15.90 -9.11 -15.25
N ARG A 107 -15.20 -8.10 -14.74
CA ARG A 107 -14.06 -7.47 -15.41
C ARG A 107 -12.75 -8.17 -15.07
N MET A 108 -11.76 -8.14 -15.95
CA MET A 108 -10.39 -8.50 -15.59
C MET A 108 -9.72 -7.31 -14.89
N LEU A 109 -9.36 -7.48 -13.61
CA LEU A 109 -8.41 -6.63 -12.93
C LEU A 109 -7.02 -7.25 -13.09
N TRP A 110 -6.10 -6.47 -13.66
CA TRP A 110 -4.70 -6.84 -13.83
C TRP A 110 -3.81 -5.79 -13.21
N GLY A 111 -2.95 -6.19 -12.29
CA GLY A 111 -2.01 -5.30 -11.65
C GLY A 111 -0.58 -5.83 -11.71
N GLY A 112 0.37 -4.93 -11.65
CA GLY A 112 1.78 -5.28 -11.70
C GLY A 112 2.67 -4.11 -11.30
N ARG A 113 3.96 -4.35 -11.34
CA ARG A 113 4.99 -3.35 -11.12
C ARG A 113 5.76 -3.16 -12.44
N ASN A 114 5.46 -2.11 -13.17
CA ASN A 114 6.19 -1.82 -14.42
C ASN A 114 7.61 -1.33 -14.14
N ASP A 115 7.75 -0.55 -13.09
CA ASP A 115 8.99 -0.20 -12.39
C ASP A 115 8.66 0.07 -10.91
N LEU A 116 9.63 0.50 -10.13
CA LEU A 116 9.41 0.80 -8.72
C LEU A 116 9.04 2.28 -8.49
N SER A 117 8.98 3.10 -9.56
CA SER A 117 8.63 4.52 -9.50
C SER A 117 7.20 4.72 -8.97
N THR A 118 7.00 5.79 -8.23
CA THR A 118 5.67 6.23 -7.77
C THR A 118 4.99 7.21 -8.70
N ASP A 119 5.68 7.66 -9.76
CA ASP A 119 5.29 8.79 -10.60
C ASP A 119 5.28 8.41 -12.10
N LEU A 120 5.14 7.12 -12.42
CA LEU A 120 4.99 6.65 -13.78
C LEU A 120 3.67 7.15 -14.38
N ASP A 121 3.72 7.63 -15.62
CA ASP A 121 2.52 8.04 -16.35
C ASP A 121 1.51 6.88 -16.46
N LEU A 122 0.25 7.16 -16.09
CA LEU A 122 -0.80 6.13 -16.03
C LEU A 122 -1.12 5.52 -17.41
N ARG A 123 -1.05 6.30 -18.50
CA ARG A 123 -1.31 5.79 -19.85
C ARG A 123 -0.21 4.85 -20.28
N LYS A 124 1.05 5.26 -20.06
CA LYS A 124 2.22 4.41 -20.32
C LYS A 124 2.16 3.12 -19.51
N SER A 125 1.82 3.22 -18.22
CA SER A 125 1.65 2.08 -17.35
C SER A 125 0.53 1.14 -17.84
N ALA A 126 -0.62 1.70 -18.22
CA ALA A 126 -1.74 0.92 -18.74
C ALA A 126 -1.38 0.17 -20.02
N THR A 127 -0.64 0.79 -20.94
CA THR A 127 -0.17 0.14 -22.17
C THR A 127 0.72 -1.07 -21.86
N ILE A 128 1.66 -0.93 -20.94
CA ILE A 128 2.56 -2.02 -20.54
C ILE A 128 1.78 -3.16 -19.88
N LEU A 129 0.90 -2.83 -18.91
CA LEU A 129 0.10 -3.83 -18.21
C LEU A 129 -0.89 -4.54 -19.14
N ARG A 130 -1.49 -3.81 -20.10
CA ARG A 130 -2.34 -4.42 -21.12
C ARG A 130 -1.55 -5.43 -21.97
N GLN A 131 -0.35 -5.08 -22.40
CA GLN A 131 0.48 -6.00 -23.16
C GLN A 131 0.79 -7.27 -22.35
N GLN A 132 1.21 -7.14 -21.09
CA GLN A 132 1.46 -8.29 -20.20
C GLN A 132 0.21 -9.16 -19.99
N MET A 133 -0.96 -8.54 -19.89
CA MET A 133 -2.25 -9.23 -19.78
C MET A 133 -2.56 -10.03 -21.04
N VAL A 134 -2.37 -9.42 -22.23
CA VAL A 134 -2.62 -10.07 -23.53
C VAL A 134 -1.59 -11.17 -23.81
N ASP A 135 -0.32 -10.96 -23.48
CA ASP A 135 0.72 -11.98 -23.59
C ASP A 135 0.38 -13.23 -22.75
N THR A 136 -0.29 -13.03 -21.61
CA THR A 136 -0.73 -14.12 -20.73
C THR A 136 -2.06 -14.74 -21.19
N PHE A 137 -2.98 -13.89 -21.64
CA PHE A 137 -4.33 -14.25 -22.07
C PHE A 137 -4.64 -13.62 -23.43
N PRO A 138 -4.25 -14.23 -24.56
CA PRO A 138 -4.51 -13.69 -25.90
C PRO A 138 -5.98 -13.41 -26.19
N ASP A 139 -6.89 -14.16 -25.59
CA ASP A 139 -8.33 -13.91 -25.71
C ASP A 139 -8.80 -12.53 -25.21
N LEU A 140 -7.93 -11.78 -24.55
CA LEU A 140 -8.20 -10.42 -24.06
C LEU A 140 -7.69 -9.32 -25.00
N GLU A 141 -7.17 -9.67 -26.18
CA GLU A 141 -6.59 -8.70 -27.11
C GLU A 141 -7.59 -7.59 -27.52
N ASP A 142 -8.82 -7.99 -27.81
CA ASP A 142 -9.87 -7.05 -28.27
C ASP A 142 -10.68 -6.45 -27.10
N VAL A 143 -10.31 -6.75 -25.84
CA VAL A 143 -11.05 -6.24 -24.67
C VAL A 143 -10.49 -4.91 -24.22
N PRO A 144 -11.26 -3.81 -24.26
CA PRO A 144 -10.79 -2.48 -23.87
C PRO A 144 -10.46 -2.39 -22.37
N VAL A 145 -9.40 -1.64 -22.05
CA VAL A 145 -9.10 -1.20 -20.69
C VAL A 145 -9.88 0.07 -20.40
N THR A 146 -10.68 0.09 -19.35
CA THR A 146 -11.55 1.22 -19.00
C THR A 146 -10.98 2.08 -17.88
N HIS A 147 -10.21 1.50 -16.96
CA HIS A 147 -9.67 2.21 -15.81
C HIS A 147 -8.20 1.85 -15.58
N SER A 148 -7.44 2.84 -15.16
CA SER A 148 -6.07 2.69 -14.66
C SER A 148 -5.86 3.66 -13.49
N TRP A 149 -5.16 3.18 -12.45
CA TRP A 149 -4.82 4.02 -11.30
C TRP A 149 -3.50 3.58 -10.68
N THR A 150 -3.04 4.29 -9.66
CA THR A 150 -1.83 3.97 -8.92
C THR A 150 -2.02 4.16 -7.43
N GLY A 151 -1.20 3.47 -6.65
CA GLY A 151 -1.06 3.65 -5.20
C GLY A 151 0.38 3.48 -4.76
N LYS A 152 0.71 4.02 -3.59
CA LYS A 152 2.05 3.93 -2.99
C LYS A 152 2.07 2.84 -1.93
N LEU A 153 2.83 1.80 -2.17
CA LEU A 153 3.16 0.80 -1.16
C LEU A 153 4.25 1.36 -0.25
N GLY A 154 4.16 1.14 1.05
CA GLY A 154 5.26 1.38 1.97
C GLY A 154 6.10 0.12 2.10
N VAL A 155 7.38 0.22 1.79
CA VAL A 155 8.34 -0.89 1.86
C VAL A 155 9.44 -0.53 2.85
N THR A 156 9.81 -1.45 3.71
CA THR A 156 10.91 -1.35 4.68
C THR A 156 12.16 -2.05 4.15
N PHE A 157 13.32 -1.74 4.68
CA PHE A 157 14.58 -2.33 4.22
C PHE A 157 14.76 -3.80 4.60
N ASP A 158 14.01 -4.28 5.58
CA ASP A 158 13.96 -5.69 6.01
C ASP A 158 12.74 -6.43 5.47
N LEU A 159 11.90 -5.75 4.68
CA LEU A 159 10.66 -6.27 4.09
C LEU A 159 9.63 -6.77 5.12
N VAL A 160 9.77 -6.35 6.38
CA VAL A 160 8.88 -6.71 7.48
C VAL A 160 8.00 -5.51 7.86
N PRO A 161 6.69 -5.71 8.10
CA PRO A 161 5.84 -4.67 8.67
C PRO A 161 6.27 -4.31 10.09
N HIS A 162 6.20 -3.03 10.43
CA HIS A 162 6.55 -2.52 11.74
C HIS A 162 5.40 -1.77 12.39
N MET A 163 5.27 -1.91 13.69
CA MET A 163 4.49 -1.04 14.54
C MET A 163 5.31 -0.64 15.78
N GLY A 164 4.87 0.40 16.47
CA GLY A 164 5.54 0.85 17.67
C GLY A 164 5.13 2.23 18.12
N GLN A 165 5.89 2.77 19.08
CA GLN A 165 5.72 4.12 19.57
C GLN A 165 7.06 4.88 19.51
N LYS A 166 7.02 6.12 19.07
CA LYS A 166 8.16 7.02 19.03
C LYS A 166 7.74 8.44 19.41
N ASP A 167 8.40 9.01 20.42
CA ASP A 167 8.08 10.35 20.94
C ASP A 167 6.61 10.55 21.36
N GLY A 168 5.94 9.47 21.74
CA GLY A 168 4.53 9.42 22.09
C GLY A 168 3.58 9.22 20.89
N LEU A 169 4.09 9.21 19.65
CA LEU A 169 3.31 8.87 18.47
C LEU A 169 3.36 7.36 18.22
N HIS A 170 2.21 6.75 18.08
CA HIS A 170 2.08 5.37 17.62
C HIS A 170 2.19 5.32 16.10
N TYR A 171 2.68 4.22 15.55
CA TYR A 171 2.78 4.03 14.12
C TYR A 171 2.62 2.56 13.72
N ALA A 172 2.10 2.35 12.50
CA ALA A 172 2.14 1.08 11.80
C ALA A 172 2.37 1.33 10.30
N PHE A 173 3.34 0.62 9.71
CA PHE A 173 3.72 0.80 8.30
C PHE A 173 4.53 -0.39 7.74
N GLY A 174 4.88 -0.31 6.44
CA GLY A 174 5.83 -1.24 5.82
C GLY A 174 5.21 -2.53 5.33
N TYR A 175 3.94 -2.50 4.93
CA TYR A 175 3.20 -3.71 4.54
C TYR A 175 3.64 -4.35 3.22
N GLY A 176 4.48 -3.71 2.42
CA GLY A 176 5.15 -4.28 1.25
C GLY A 176 4.25 -4.89 0.16
N GLY A 177 2.97 -4.53 0.12
CA GLY A 177 1.95 -5.10 -0.79
C GLY A 177 0.91 -5.97 -0.08
N HIS A 178 1.14 -6.40 1.16
CA HIS A 178 0.23 -7.22 1.97
C HIS A 178 -0.65 -6.37 2.91
N GLY A 179 -0.95 -5.13 2.50
CA GLY A 179 -1.58 -4.13 3.37
C GLY A 179 -2.93 -4.56 3.93
N LEU A 180 -3.79 -5.25 3.18
CA LEU A 180 -5.12 -5.60 3.66
C LEU A 180 -5.06 -6.54 4.88
N SER A 181 -4.27 -7.59 4.84
CA SER A 181 -4.10 -8.53 5.97
C SER A 181 -3.28 -7.91 7.10
N MET A 182 -2.10 -7.37 6.77
CA MET A 182 -1.18 -6.90 7.80
C MET A 182 -1.65 -5.62 8.51
N SER A 183 -2.30 -4.68 7.80
CA SER A 183 -2.84 -3.51 8.47
C SER A 183 -4.04 -3.83 9.36
N THR A 184 -4.84 -4.84 9.00
CA THR A 184 -5.93 -5.32 9.86
C THR A 184 -5.36 -5.96 11.13
N TYR A 185 -4.37 -6.83 11.00
CA TYR A 185 -3.73 -7.49 12.13
C TYR A 185 -3.03 -6.47 13.06
N LEU A 186 -2.12 -5.65 12.52
CA LEU A 186 -1.41 -4.65 13.32
C LEU A 186 -2.33 -3.56 13.89
N GLY A 187 -3.41 -3.22 13.18
CA GLY A 187 -4.44 -2.33 13.69
C GLY A 187 -5.18 -2.92 14.89
N THR A 188 -5.44 -4.23 14.88
CA THR A 188 -6.01 -4.95 16.02
C THR A 188 -5.05 -4.98 17.21
N GLU A 189 -3.77 -5.30 16.97
CA GLU A 189 -2.75 -5.30 18.03
C GLU A 189 -2.58 -3.91 18.67
N LEU A 190 -2.49 -2.86 17.85
CA LEU A 190 -2.42 -1.49 18.35
C LEU A 190 -3.69 -1.07 19.07
N GLY A 191 -4.86 -1.49 18.61
CA GLY A 191 -6.13 -1.24 19.30
C GLY A 191 -6.13 -1.83 20.71
N LYS A 192 -5.68 -3.08 20.86
CA LYS A 192 -5.54 -3.77 22.14
C LYS A 192 -4.50 -3.11 23.08
N LEU A 193 -3.36 -2.69 22.53
CA LEU A 193 -2.34 -1.95 23.28
C LEU A 193 -2.88 -0.61 23.80
N LEU A 194 -3.54 0.16 22.93
CA LEU A 194 -4.09 1.47 23.28
C LEU A 194 -5.28 1.41 24.26
N SER A 195 -6.05 0.32 24.22
CA SER A 195 -7.13 0.06 25.20
C SER A 195 -6.63 -0.55 26.51
N GLY A 196 -5.35 -0.95 26.59
CA GLY A 196 -4.79 -1.63 27.76
C GLY A 196 -5.19 -3.10 27.90
N GLU A 197 -5.78 -3.70 26.86
CA GLU A 197 -6.13 -5.14 26.86
C GLU A 197 -4.88 -6.03 26.84
N ILE A 198 -3.82 -5.58 26.15
CA ILE A 198 -2.50 -6.22 26.19
C ILE A 198 -1.42 -5.18 26.54
N SER A 199 -0.36 -5.63 27.17
CA SER A 199 0.78 -4.76 27.57
C SER A 199 1.96 -4.83 26.59
N SER A 200 2.00 -5.82 25.70
CA SER A 200 3.09 -6.06 24.75
C SER A 200 2.60 -6.75 23.49
N SER A 201 3.39 -6.69 22.42
CA SER A 201 3.20 -7.45 21.19
C SER A 201 4.58 -7.75 20.59
N PRO A 202 4.81 -8.94 20.01
CA PRO A 202 6.08 -9.30 19.36
C PRO A 202 6.55 -8.30 18.30
N PHE A 203 5.62 -7.58 17.66
CA PHE A 203 5.94 -6.57 16.67
C PHE A 203 6.60 -5.31 17.24
N LEU A 204 6.49 -5.06 18.56
CA LEU A 204 7.19 -3.95 19.21
C LEU A 204 8.70 -4.21 19.35
N GLU A 205 9.09 -5.48 19.34
CA GLU A 205 10.48 -5.91 19.55
C GLU A 205 11.27 -5.98 18.23
N ILE A 206 10.60 -5.90 17.07
CA ILE A 206 11.27 -5.97 15.77
C ILE A 206 12.07 -4.69 15.53
N PRO A 207 13.43 -4.77 15.45
CA PRO A 207 14.27 -3.59 15.29
C PRO A 207 14.11 -3.01 13.89
N GLN A 208 13.77 -1.73 13.82
CA GLN A 208 13.61 -1.03 12.54
C GLN A 208 14.96 -0.73 11.89
N GLN A 209 15.14 -1.24 10.68
CA GLN A 209 16.34 -0.96 9.92
C GLN A 209 16.29 0.39 9.21
N THR A 210 17.43 1.07 9.20
CA THR A 210 17.66 2.26 8.37
C THR A 210 18.96 2.08 7.60
N LYS A 211 19.07 2.70 6.44
CA LYS A 211 20.30 2.67 5.65
C LYS A 211 20.89 4.08 5.58
N PHE A 212 22.19 4.22 5.79
CA PHE A 212 22.89 5.49 5.82
C PHE A 212 22.75 6.31 4.53
N PHE A 213 22.57 5.63 3.39
CA PHE A 213 22.41 6.25 2.08
C PHE A 213 20.99 6.73 1.79
N TYR A 214 19.99 6.34 2.61
CA TYR A 214 18.59 6.71 2.39
C TYR A 214 18.12 7.69 3.46
N ARG A 215 17.77 8.88 3.03
CA ARG A 215 17.23 9.92 3.93
C ARG A 215 15.81 10.33 3.58
N ASN A 216 15.47 10.43 2.30
CA ASN A 216 14.20 11.05 1.89
C ASN A 216 13.64 10.57 0.56
N GLU A 217 14.50 10.31 -0.41
CA GLU A 217 14.09 9.93 -1.77
C GLU A 217 14.74 8.60 -2.13
N PRO A 218 13.96 7.67 -2.64
CA PRO A 218 14.46 6.34 -2.96
C PRO A 218 15.20 6.33 -4.30
N TRP A 219 16.27 7.12 -4.43
CA TRP A 219 17.11 7.28 -5.62
C TRP A 219 17.66 5.96 -6.17
N PHE A 220 17.75 4.95 -5.32
CA PHE A 220 18.25 3.62 -5.67
C PHE A 220 17.20 2.75 -6.39
N LEU A 221 15.92 3.12 -6.42
CA LEU A 221 14.85 2.32 -7.02
C LEU A 221 15.06 2.04 -8.51
N PRO A 222 15.56 2.94 -9.36
CA PRO A 222 15.86 2.63 -10.75
C PRO A 222 16.90 1.51 -10.90
N LEU A 223 17.93 1.52 -10.06
CA LEU A 223 18.98 0.47 -10.05
C LEU A 223 18.40 -0.87 -9.57
N ALA A 224 17.60 -0.83 -8.50
CA ALA A 224 16.89 -2.02 -8.02
C ALA A 224 15.93 -2.57 -9.08
N ALA A 225 15.20 -1.69 -9.77
CA ALA A 225 14.30 -2.10 -10.85
C ALA A 225 15.05 -2.77 -12.01
N TRP A 226 16.18 -2.22 -12.41
CA TRP A 226 17.02 -2.85 -13.42
C TRP A 226 17.50 -4.24 -12.99
N TYR A 227 18.00 -4.38 -11.76
CA TYR A 227 18.46 -5.64 -11.20
C TYR A 227 17.36 -6.72 -11.17
N TYR A 228 16.16 -6.38 -10.68
CA TYR A 228 15.05 -7.33 -10.63
C TYR A 228 14.53 -7.72 -12.02
N ARG A 229 14.50 -6.79 -12.98
CA ARG A 229 14.19 -7.13 -14.40
C ARG A 229 15.20 -8.10 -14.99
N PHE A 230 16.48 -7.93 -14.67
CA PHE A 230 17.52 -8.85 -15.09
C PHE A 230 17.31 -10.26 -14.50
N LEU A 231 16.91 -10.35 -13.24
CA LEU A 231 16.56 -11.63 -12.62
C LEU A 231 15.36 -12.29 -13.29
N ASP A 232 14.30 -11.51 -13.57
CA ASP A 232 13.09 -12.00 -14.26
C ASP A 232 13.37 -12.45 -15.70
N TRP A 233 14.36 -11.84 -16.36
CA TRP A 233 14.77 -12.25 -17.70
C TRP A 233 15.58 -13.57 -17.69
N LYS A 234 16.30 -13.84 -16.61
CA LYS A 234 17.13 -15.04 -16.45
C LYS A 234 16.34 -16.26 -15.96
N SER A 235 15.17 -16.07 -15.34
CA SER A 235 14.30 -17.13 -14.82
C SER A 235 13.37 -17.68 -15.89
#